data_37ddb0eeccf013dde345567f7aa2219b
#
_entry.id   37ddb0eeccf013dde345567f7aa2219b
#
_cell.length_a   1.000
_cell.length_b   1.000
_cell.length_c   1.000
_cell.angle_alpha   90.00
_cell.angle_beta   90.00
_cell.angle_gamma   90.00
#
_symmetry.space_group_name_H-M   'P 1'
#
loop_
_entity.id
_entity.type
_entity.pdbx_description
1 polymer ?
#
loop_
_entity_poly.entity_id
_entity_poly.type
_entity_poly.pdbx_seq_one_letter_code
_entity_poly.pdbx_strand_id
1 'polypeptide(L)'
;MKMTKEYILECLDKYSCFEGLHECNFVHEVVDPLEEAGCFDNWTWDNGVTKGVLIFKDLDFVIKIPFEGRCGEIESHYENSNGSWIGSWSSRWNSRLHKVEYEEIFEDFTGADTEDGWNYCEVEANLIDAAREEGLHKCFAATELLGFAKDHPIYIQEKCFMFSDARTSTNKEKYKNRTKADYDSLKEARERTDFWGIDNDWVLDFLIYWGEEMLKRLGQFLFDHNVEDLHNGNIGYRNGVPCLVDYSSYRE
;
A
#
# COMPACT_ATOMS: atom_id res chain seq x y z
N MET A 1 7.17 -1.54 -28.95
CA MET A 1 6.41 -2.81 -28.75
C MET A 1 5.19 -2.48 -27.89
N LYS A 2 4.03 -3.10 -28.14
CA LYS A 2 2.86 -2.81 -27.29
C LYS A 2 3.06 -3.53 -25.95
N MET A 3 3.06 -2.78 -24.88
CA MET A 3 3.15 -3.31 -23.52
C MET A 3 1.90 -4.15 -23.24
N THR A 4 2.07 -5.45 -22.98
CA THR A 4 1.00 -6.39 -22.60
C THR A 4 1.31 -7.05 -21.27
N LYS A 5 0.30 -7.61 -20.63
CA LYS A 5 0.44 -8.33 -19.38
C LYS A 5 1.40 -9.54 -19.52
N GLU A 6 1.29 -10.25 -20.61
CA GLU A 6 2.15 -11.40 -20.95
C GLU A 6 3.61 -10.96 -21.10
N TYR A 7 3.85 -9.84 -21.80
CA TYR A 7 5.21 -9.33 -21.97
C TYR A 7 5.84 -8.91 -20.64
N ILE A 8 5.05 -8.32 -19.74
CA ILE A 8 5.54 -7.97 -18.40
C ILE A 8 5.95 -9.22 -17.63
N LEU A 9 5.13 -10.29 -17.65
CA LEU A 9 5.47 -11.56 -17.02
C LEU A 9 6.71 -12.19 -17.63
N GLU A 10 6.86 -12.18 -18.97
CA GLU A 10 8.05 -12.69 -19.65
C GLU A 10 9.33 -11.95 -19.23
N CYS A 11 9.25 -10.62 -19.09
CA CYS A 11 10.39 -9.83 -18.63
C CYS A 11 10.75 -10.14 -17.18
N LEU A 12 9.76 -10.20 -16.30
CA LEU A 12 9.96 -10.57 -14.90
C LEU A 12 10.56 -11.98 -14.77
N ASP A 13 10.00 -12.95 -15.49
CA ASP A 13 10.49 -14.33 -15.48
C ASP A 13 11.95 -14.42 -15.93
N LYS A 14 12.32 -13.64 -16.94
CA LYS A 14 13.65 -13.72 -17.55
C LYS A 14 14.73 -12.99 -16.77
N TYR A 15 14.42 -11.84 -16.22
CA TYR A 15 15.43 -10.92 -15.71
C TYR A 15 15.44 -10.74 -14.20
N SER A 16 14.30 -10.93 -13.50
CA SER A 16 14.22 -10.73 -12.06
C SER A 16 14.62 -11.95 -11.26
N CYS A 17 15.02 -11.74 -9.99
CA CYS A 17 15.22 -12.79 -9.00
C CYS A 17 14.23 -12.58 -7.86
N PHE A 18 13.56 -13.64 -7.42
CA PHE A 18 12.54 -13.55 -6.38
C PHE A 18 12.91 -14.34 -5.12
N GLU A 19 13.93 -15.18 -5.17
CA GLU A 19 14.38 -15.95 -4.02
C GLU A 19 14.88 -15.01 -2.92
N GLY A 20 14.25 -15.07 -1.76
CA GLY A 20 14.54 -14.19 -0.64
C GLY A 20 14.25 -12.71 -0.93
N LEU A 21 13.25 -12.43 -1.80
CA LEU A 21 12.89 -11.05 -2.16
C LEU A 21 12.27 -10.33 -0.97
N HIS A 22 12.83 -9.17 -0.66
CA HIS A 22 12.36 -8.28 0.40
C HIS A 22 12.58 -6.80 0.03
N GLU A 23 12.09 -5.90 0.84
CA GLU A 23 12.16 -4.44 0.63
C GLU A 23 13.56 -3.93 0.26
N CYS A 24 14.61 -4.38 0.96
CA CYS A 24 15.97 -3.85 0.77
C CYS A 24 16.68 -4.35 -0.49
N ASN A 25 16.28 -5.49 -1.04
CA ASN A 25 16.88 -6.04 -2.26
C ASN A 25 16.00 -5.90 -3.51
N PHE A 26 14.75 -5.42 -3.38
CA PHE A 26 13.80 -5.28 -4.48
C PHE A 26 14.38 -4.52 -5.69
N VAL A 27 15.08 -3.41 -5.42
CA VAL A 27 15.69 -2.63 -6.50
C VAL A 27 16.73 -3.46 -7.23
N HIS A 28 17.64 -4.08 -6.50
CA HIS A 28 18.74 -4.87 -7.07
C HIS A 28 18.26 -6.14 -7.77
N GLU A 29 17.26 -6.83 -7.22
CA GLU A 29 16.82 -8.13 -7.74
C GLU A 29 15.74 -8.02 -8.83
N VAL A 30 15.01 -6.90 -8.87
CA VAL A 30 13.90 -6.72 -9.81
C VAL A 30 14.08 -5.49 -10.69
N VAL A 31 14.32 -4.32 -10.12
CA VAL A 31 14.29 -3.06 -10.87
C VAL A 31 15.51 -2.92 -11.77
N ASP A 32 16.72 -2.99 -11.22
CA ASP A 32 17.97 -2.82 -11.96
C ASP A 32 18.08 -3.79 -13.14
N PRO A 33 17.79 -5.11 -13.01
CA PRO A 33 17.85 -6.03 -14.13
C PRO A 33 16.85 -5.71 -15.25
N LEU A 34 15.66 -5.19 -14.90
CA LEU A 34 14.65 -4.79 -15.91
C LEU A 34 15.06 -3.51 -16.63
N GLU A 35 15.70 -2.56 -15.92
CA GLU A 35 16.24 -1.33 -16.50
C GLU A 35 17.42 -1.61 -17.41
N GLU A 36 18.39 -2.42 -16.97
CA GLU A 36 19.57 -2.82 -17.75
C GLU A 36 19.19 -3.57 -19.03
N ALA A 37 18.15 -4.41 -18.95
CA ALA A 37 17.62 -5.13 -20.10
C ALA A 37 16.80 -4.24 -21.04
N GLY A 38 16.44 -3.02 -20.64
CA GLY A 38 15.59 -2.12 -21.40
C GLY A 38 14.20 -2.70 -21.66
N CYS A 39 13.64 -3.41 -20.67
CA CYS A 39 12.37 -4.10 -20.81
C CYS A 39 11.19 -3.17 -21.03
N PHE A 40 11.19 -2.01 -20.36
CA PHE A 40 10.04 -1.13 -20.35
C PHE A 40 10.42 0.33 -20.60
N ASP A 41 9.55 1.03 -21.32
CA ASP A 41 9.63 2.48 -21.51
C ASP A 41 8.64 3.18 -20.57
N ASN A 42 8.99 4.36 -20.07
CA ASN A 42 8.08 5.24 -19.29
C ASN A 42 7.45 4.56 -18.07
N TRP A 43 8.24 3.87 -17.30
CA TRP A 43 7.83 3.27 -16.04
C TRP A 43 8.58 3.85 -14.85
N THR A 44 8.06 3.60 -13.67
CA THR A 44 8.69 3.88 -12.39
C THR A 44 8.30 2.79 -11.42
N TRP A 45 8.83 2.83 -10.24
CA TRP A 45 8.54 1.85 -9.20
C TRP A 45 8.40 2.53 -7.84
N ASP A 46 7.80 1.82 -6.93
CA ASP A 46 7.72 2.15 -5.51
C ASP A 46 7.75 0.84 -4.71
N ASN A 47 8.12 0.89 -3.45
CA ASN A 47 8.05 -0.26 -2.58
C ASN A 47 7.67 0.15 -1.15
N GLY A 48 6.88 -0.70 -0.52
CA GLY A 48 6.60 -0.70 0.90
C GLY A 48 7.37 -1.83 1.58
N VAL A 49 6.95 -2.14 2.80
CA VAL A 49 7.56 -3.19 3.64
C VAL A 49 7.20 -4.61 3.14
N THR A 50 6.07 -4.77 2.47
CA THR A 50 5.48 -6.07 2.13
C THR A 50 5.47 -6.40 0.65
N LYS A 51 5.68 -5.41 -0.21
CA LYS A 51 5.57 -5.56 -1.67
C LYS A 51 6.28 -4.44 -2.42
N GLY A 52 6.76 -4.77 -3.62
CA GLY A 52 7.18 -3.81 -4.63
C GLY A 52 6.07 -3.54 -5.64
N VAL A 53 6.08 -2.35 -6.24
CA VAL A 53 5.08 -1.91 -7.22
C VAL A 53 5.76 -1.36 -8.46
N LEU A 54 5.44 -1.90 -9.63
CA LEU A 54 5.87 -1.36 -10.92
C LEU A 54 4.72 -0.52 -11.51
N ILE A 55 5.02 0.72 -11.85
CA ILE A 55 4.04 1.72 -12.25
C ILE A 55 4.35 2.16 -13.69
N PHE A 56 3.47 1.87 -14.62
CA PHE A 56 3.61 2.24 -16.02
C PHE A 56 2.78 3.48 -16.34
N LYS A 57 3.38 4.44 -17.05
CA LYS A 57 2.70 5.71 -17.36
C LYS A 57 1.45 5.52 -18.21
N ASP A 58 1.54 4.62 -19.19
CA ASP A 58 0.54 4.47 -20.24
C ASP A 58 -0.44 3.30 -20.00
N LEU A 59 -0.35 2.64 -18.82
CA LEU A 59 -1.27 1.57 -18.44
C LEU A 59 -2.22 2.03 -17.34
N ASP A 60 -3.40 1.45 -17.32
CA ASP A 60 -4.45 1.67 -16.32
C ASP A 60 -4.36 0.75 -15.10
N PHE A 61 -3.25 0.05 -15.00
CA PHE A 61 -2.93 -0.84 -13.88
C PHE A 61 -1.48 -0.68 -13.41
N VAL A 62 -1.20 -1.21 -12.24
CA VAL A 62 0.13 -1.40 -11.68
C VAL A 62 0.39 -2.88 -11.46
N ILE A 63 1.66 -3.26 -11.38
CA ILE A 63 2.07 -4.62 -11.01
C ILE A 63 2.50 -4.60 -9.56
N LYS A 64 1.97 -5.51 -8.76
CA LYS A 64 2.37 -5.74 -7.38
C LYS A 64 3.15 -7.05 -7.28
N ILE A 65 4.28 -7.00 -6.63
CA ILE A 65 5.20 -8.11 -6.42
C ILE A 65 5.33 -8.30 -4.91
N PRO A 66 4.72 -9.32 -4.33
CA PRO A 66 4.82 -9.57 -2.90
C PRO A 66 6.25 -9.93 -2.51
N PHE A 67 6.66 -9.54 -1.32
CA PHE A 67 7.93 -9.97 -0.76
C PHE A 67 7.77 -11.31 -0.06
N GLU A 68 8.83 -12.14 -0.09
CA GLU A 68 8.85 -13.41 0.62
C GLU A 68 9.13 -13.25 2.12
N GLY A 69 9.67 -12.08 2.49
CA GLY A 69 9.98 -11.75 3.87
C GLY A 69 10.21 -10.27 4.04
N ARG A 70 10.38 -9.84 5.26
CA ARG A 70 10.90 -8.51 5.55
C ARG A 70 12.40 -8.50 5.40
N CYS A 71 12.97 -7.37 5.03
CA CYS A 71 14.39 -7.14 5.14
C CYS A 71 14.82 -7.54 6.54
N GLY A 72 15.86 -8.38 6.64
CA GLY A 72 16.49 -8.66 7.91
C GLY A 72 16.76 -7.33 8.57
N GLU A 73 15.99 -7.01 9.59
CA GLU A 73 16.10 -5.72 10.21
C GLU A 73 17.47 -5.63 10.88
N ILE A 74 18.21 -4.63 10.49
CA ILE A 74 19.13 -4.01 11.42
C ILE A 74 18.25 -3.42 12.51
N GLU A 75 17.94 -4.20 13.54
CA GLU A 75 17.40 -3.65 14.76
C GLU A 75 18.47 -2.74 15.35
N SER A 76 18.38 -1.46 15.03
CA SER A 76 19.16 -0.46 15.72
C SER A 76 18.54 -0.27 17.08
N HIS A 77 19.13 -0.90 18.09
CA HIS A 77 18.79 -0.60 19.47
C HIS A 77 19.30 0.79 19.81
N TYR A 78 18.36 1.73 19.93
CA TYR A 78 18.65 3.02 20.52
C TYR A 78 18.45 2.94 22.02
N GLU A 79 19.51 3.00 22.77
CA GLU A 79 19.43 3.39 24.16
C GLU A 79 19.46 4.92 24.24
N ASN A 80 18.40 5.53 24.76
CA ASN A 80 18.49 6.89 25.23
C ASN A 80 19.35 6.95 26.49
N SER A 81 19.73 8.16 26.92
CA SER A 81 20.55 8.37 28.13
C SER A 81 19.93 7.79 29.43
N ASN A 82 18.76 7.20 29.38
CA ASN A 82 18.03 6.59 30.49
C ASN A 82 17.88 5.07 30.30
N GLY A 83 18.51 4.45 29.30
CA GLY A 83 18.41 3.03 29.02
C GLY A 83 17.03 2.59 28.50
N SER A 84 16.24 3.55 28.00
CA SER A 84 14.93 3.22 27.44
C SER A 84 15.02 2.96 25.95
N TRP A 85 14.46 1.86 25.51
CA TRP A 85 14.32 1.50 24.12
C TRP A 85 13.51 2.54 23.33
N ILE A 86 13.99 3.04 22.21
CA ILE A 86 13.29 4.05 21.39
C ILE A 86 12.82 3.49 20.05
N GLY A 87 12.80 2.18 19.89
CA GLY A 87 12.24 1.49 18.75
C GLY A 87 13.16 1.30 17.56
N SER A 88 12.89 0.28 16.83
CA SER A 88 13.49 -0.12 15.56
C SER A 88 13.06 0.80 14.43
N TRP A 89 13.77 0.82 13.41
CA TRP A 89 13.70 1.41 12.07
C TRP A 89 14.86 2.35 11.81
N SER A 90 15.72 1.91 10.90
CA SER A 90 16.71 2.68 10.16
C SER A 90 17.16 3.98 10.84
N SER A 91 18.41 4.03 11.22
CA SER A 91 19.17 5.26 11.56
C SER A 91 18.30 6.44 12.03
N ARG A 92 17.85 6.46 13.24
CA ARG A 92 17.21 7.65 13.80
C ARG A 92 18.28 8.63 14.25
N TRP A 93 18.15 9.87 13.77
CA TRP A 93 18.94 10.97 14.25
C TRP A 93 18.67 11.22 15.74
N ASN A 94 19.69 11.07 16.56
CA ASN A 94 19.62 11.46 17.95
C ASN A 94 19.85 12.97 18.06
N SER A 95 18.76 13.74 18.13
CA SER A 95 18.82 15.20 18.20
C SER A 95 19.55 15.74 19.43
N ARG A 96 19.68 14.94 20.48
CA ARG A 96 20.34 15.32 21.74
C ARG A 96 21.85 15.17 21.67
N LEU A 97 22.32 14.20 20.90
CA LEU A 97 23.74 13.90 20.74
C LEU A 97 24.29 14.36 19.41
N HIS A 98 23.45 14.92 18.53
CA HIS A 98 23.79 15.34 17.17
C HIS A 98 24.52 14.26 16.36
N LYS A 99 24.22 13.00 16.61
CA LYS A 99 24.80 11.86 15.89
C LYS A 99 23.79 10.73 15.78
N VAL A 100 24.06 9.83 14.84
CA VAL A 100 23.39 8.53 14.75
C VAL A 100 24.13 7.59 15.66
N GLU A 101 23.45 7.04 16.64
CA GLU A 101 23.97 5.97 17.53
C GLU A 101 23.11 4.76 17.29
N TYR A 102 23.73 3.66 16.89
CA TYR A 102 23.05 2.37 16.74
C TYR A 102 24.03 1.24 17.06
N GLU A 103 23.49 0.20 17.64
CA GLU A 103 24.14 -1.08 17.71
C GLU A 103 23.46 -1.97 16.65
N GLU A 104 24.21 -2.39 15.65
CA GLU A 104 23.66 -3.23 14.58
C GLU A 104 23.52 -4.67 15.11
N ILE A 105 22.30 -5.11 15.29
CA ILE A 105 21.98 -6.50 15.50
C ILE A 105 21.37 -6.99 14.19
N PHE A 106 22.12 -7.81 13.46
CA PHE A 106 21.60 -8.55 12.33
C PHE A 106 20.81 -9.75 12.84
N GLU A 107 19.51 -9.61 12.98
CA GLU A 107 18.64 -10.76 13.03
C GLU A 107 18.16 -11.04 11.60
N ASP A 108 18.44 -12.23 11.11
CA ASP A 108 17.88 -12.73 9.87
C ASP A 108 16.38 -12.96 10.08
N PHE A 109 15.59 -11.95 9.88
CA PHE A 109 14.13 -12.08 9.75
C PHE A 109 13.78 -12.61 8.37
N THR A 110 14.24 -13.79 8.04
CA THR A 110 13.69 -14.53 6.93
C THR A 110 12.26 -14.91 7.32
N GLY A 111 11.31 -14.04 6.99
CA GLY A 111 9.91 -14.39 6.99
C GLY A 111 9.27 -14.65 8.35
N ALA A 112 9.73 -14.01 9.43
CA ALA A 112 9.08 -14.17 10.74
C ALA A 112 7.61 -13.75 10.71
N ASP A 113 7.28 -12.72 9.93
CA ASP A 113 5.88 -12.36 9.71
C ASP A 113 5.24 -13.11 8.53
N THR A 114 6.03 -13.93 7.86
CA THR A 114 5.61 -14.94 6.92
C THR A 114 5.73 -16.34 7.52
N GLU A 115 5.76 -16.50 8.84
CA GLU A 115 5.70 -17.83 9.47
C GLU A 115 4.60 -18.70 8.88
N ASP A 116 3.57 -18.07 8.32
CA ASP A 116 2.48 -18.70 7.58
C ASP A 116 2.57 -18.52 6.05
N GLY A 117 3.69 -18.04 5.50
CA GLY A 117 3.78 -17.73 4.06
C GLY A 117 2.83 -16.61 3.64
N TRP A 118 2.67 -15.59 4.42
CA TRP A 118 1.67 -14.54 4.25
C TRP A 118 1.96 -13.65 3.05
N ASN A 119 1.19 -13.83 1.98
CA ASN A 119 1.27 -13.02 0.78
C ASN A 119 0.22 -11.89 0.85
N TYR A 120 0.67 -10.67 1.15
CA TYR A 120 -0.23 -9.52 1.29
C TYR A 120 -1.00 -9.16 0.01
N CYS A 121 -0.46 -9.45 -1.17
CA CYS A 121 -1.17 -9.26 -2.42
C CYS A 121 -2.29 -10.31 -2.60
N GLU A 122 -2.09 -11.52 -2.10
CA GLU A 122 -3.13 -12.56 -2.06
C GLU A 122 -4.25 -12.20 -1.10
N VAL A 123 -3.90 -11.61 0.05
CA VAL A 123 -4.90 -11.09 1.01
C VAL A 123 -5.77 -10.03 0.33
N GLU A 124 -5.17 -9.07 -0.38
CA GLU A 124 -5.93 -8.07 -1.13
C GLU A 124 -6.84 -8.72 -2.19
N ALA A 125 -6.35 -9.70 -2.93
CA ALA A 125 -7.14 -10.40 -3.94
C ALA A 125 -8.33 -11.16 -3.32
N ASN A 126 -8.12 -11.82 -2.18
CA ASN A 126 -9.18 -12.51 -1.45
C ASN A 126 -10.20 -11.52 -0.85
N LEU A 127 -9.74 -10.37 -0.34
CA LEU A 127 -10.63 -9.32 0.17
C LEU A 127 -11.51 -8.72 -0.92
N ILE A 128 -10.99 -8.55 -2.14
CA ILE A 128 -11.80 -8.10 -3.28
C ILE A 128 -12.91 -9.10 -3.61
N ASP A 129 -12.66 -10.39 -3.53
CA ASP A 129 -13.69 -11.40 -3.78
C ASP A 129 -14.78 -11.35 -2.70
N ALA A 130 -14.41 -11.26 -1.42
CA ALA A 130 -15.35 -11.04 -0.34
C ALA A 130 -16.15 -9.73 -0.50
N ALA A 131 -15.48 -8.65 -0.87
CA ALA A 131 -16.13 -7.36 -1.13
C ALA A 131 -17.10 -7.41 -2.33
N ARG A 132 -16.87 -8.26 -3.33
CA ARG A 132 -17.80 -8.50 -4.44
C ARG A 132 -19.09 -9.15 -3.95
N GLU A 133 -18.98 -10.14 -3.07
CA GLU A 133 -20.15 -10.82 -2.48
C GLU A 133 -21.03 -9.85 -1.69
N GLU A 134 -20.43 -8.88 -1.01
CA GLU A 134 -21.13 -7.85 -0.26
C GLU A 134 -21.52 -6.60 -1.07
N GLY A 135 -21.13 -6.51 -2.33
CA GLY A 135 -21.38 -5.35 -3.19
C GLY A 135 -20.55 -4.11 -2.83
N LEU A 136 -19.43 -4.31 -2.13
CA LEU A 136 -18.50 -3.26 -1.69
C LEU A 136 -17.26 -3.11 -2.59
N HIS A 137 -17.06 -4.01 -3.55
CA HIS A 137 -15.87 -4.06 -4.41
C HIS A 137 -15.50 -2.74 -5.10
N LYS A 138 -16.47 -1.88 -5.32
CA LYS A 138 -16.24 -0.56 -5.94
C LYS A 138 -15.49 0.41 -5.03
N CYS A 139 -15.47 0.15 -3.73
CA CYS A 139 -14.72 0.93 -2.74
C CYS A 139 -13.23 0.58 -2.73
N PHE A 140 -12.79 -0.39 -3.53
CA PHE A 140 -11.43 -0.89 -3.60
C PHE A 140 -10.85 -0.75 -5.00
N ALA A 141 -9.56 -0.55 -5.12
CA ALA A 141 -8.81 -0.81 -6.34
C ALA A 141 -8.62 -2.33 -6.45
N ALA A 142 -9.23 -2.95 -7.45
CA ALA A 142 -9.23 -4.40 -7.54
C ALA A 142 -7.81 -4.94 -7.74
N THR A 143 -7.41 -5.88 -6.88
CA THR A 143 -6.17 -6.67 -6.97
C THR A 143 -6.52 -8.07 -7.45
N GLU A 144 -5.79 -8.58 -8.43
CA GLU A 144 -6.00 -9.91 -9.01
C GLU A 144 -4.65 -10.57 -9.31
N LEU A 145 -4.59 -11.91 -9.21
CA LEU A 145 -3.41 -12.66 -9.65
C LEU A 145 -3.24 -12.49 -11.17
N LEU A 146 -2.10 -11.97 -11.60
CA LEU A 146 -1.76 -11.87 -13.01
C LEU A 146 -1.21 -13.18 -13.56
N GLY A 147 -0.37 -13.84 -12.79
CA GLY A 147 0.32 -15.08 -13.14
C GLY A 147 1.55 -15.30 -12.28
N PHE A 148 2.48 -16.10 -12.80
CA PHE A 148 3.73 -16.44 -12.11
C PHE A 148 4.94 -16.08 -12.96
N ALA A 149 6.00 -15.63 -12.31
CA ALA A 149 7.33 -15.46 -12.87
C ALA A 149 8.31 -16.23 -11.97
N LYS A 150 9.01 -17.24 -12.51
CA LYS A 150 9.87 -18.17 -11.73
C LYS A 150 9.18 -18.73 -10.48
N ASP A 151 7.92 -19.17 -10.64
CA ASP A 151 7.07 -19.67 -9.56
C ASP A 151 6.65 -18.62 -8.50
N HIS A 152 7.11 -17.38 -8.62
CA HIS A 152 6.70 -16.27 -7.75
C HIS A 152 5.39 -15.64 -8.26
N PRO A 153 4.36 -15.44 -7.40
CA PRO A 153 3.10 -14.90 -7.81
C PRO A 153 3.21 -13.39 -8.09
N ILE A 154 2.69 -12.97 -9.22
CA ILE A 154 2.67 -11.57 -9.67
C ILE A 154 1.22 -11.10 -9.73
N TYR A 155 0.93 -9.97 -9.15
CA TYR A 155 -0.42 -9.41 -9.08
C TYR A 155 -0.54 -8.14 -9.91
N ILE A 156 -1.76 -7.89 -10.31
CA ILE A 156 -2.15 -6.67 -11.02
C ILE A 156 -3.20 -5.95 -10.18
N GLN A 157 -3.07 -4.63 -10.08
CA GLN A 157 -4.08 -3.81 -9.43
C GLN A 157 -4.50 -2.66 -10.34
N GLU A 158 -5.77 -2.26 -10.27
CA GLU A 158 -6.26 -1.06 -10.94
C GLU A 158 -5.44 0.17 -10.51
N LYS A 159 -4.98 0.94 -11.48
CA LYS A 159 -4.20 2.14 -11.22
C LYS A 159 -5.08 3.26 -10.70
N CYS A 160 -4.69 3.81 -9.57
CA CYS A 160 -5.36 4.92 -8.93
C CYS A 160 -4.45 6.14 -8.88
N PHE A 161 -5.06 7.31 -8.86
CA PHE A 161 -4.37 8.55 -8.54
C PHE A 161 -4.37 8.70 -7.02
N MET A 162 -3.20 8.73 -6.40
CA MET A 162 -3.08 8.66 -4.96
C MET A 162 -3.63 9.90 -4.25
N PHE A 163 -4.20 9.71 -3.07
CA PHE A 163 -4.75 10.80 -2.27
C PHE A 163 -3.71 11.86 -1.90
N SER A 164 -2.48 11.45 -1.61
CA SER A 164 -1.36 12.33 -1.34
C SER A 164 -1.09 13.31 -2.49
N ASP A 165 -1.21 12.85 -3.72
CA ASP A 165 -1.01 13.66 -4.92
C ASP A 165 -2.24 14.52 -5.26
N ALA A 166 -3.43 14.03 -4.92
CA ALA A 166 -4.70 14.73 -5.12
C ALA A 166 -4.86 15.96 -4.20
N ARG A 167 -4.19 15.96 -3.05
CA ARG A 167 -4.31 17.04 -2.05
C ARG A 167 -3.92 18.42 -2.60
N THR A 168 -3.06 18.47 -3.57
CA THR A 168 -2.53 19.74 -4.10
C THR A 168 -3.43 20.40 -5.14
N SER A 169 -4.26 19.67 -5.86
CA SER A 169 -5.04 20.24 -6.98
C SER A 169 -6.56 20.06 -6.90
N THR A 170 -7.03 18.89 -6.52
CA THR A 170 -8.45 18.53 -6.71
C THR A 170 -9.31 18.84 -5.50
N ASN A 171 -8.79 18.72 -4.30
CA ASN A 171 -9.58 18.93 -3.08
C ASN A 171 -9.91 20.39 -2.83
N LYS A 172 -9.02 21.31 -3.17
CA LYS A 172 -9.32 22.75 -3.05
C LYS A 172 -10.54 23.15 -3.88
N GLU A 173 -10.76 22.57 -5.04
CA GLU A 173 -11.93 22.88 -5.88
C GLU A 173 -13.21 22.17 -5.41
N LYS A 174 -13.11 20.92 -4.96
CA LYS A 174 -14.24 20.17 -4.39
C LYS A 174 -14.83 20.85 -3.16
N TYR A 175 -13.97 21.44 -2.33
CA TYR A 175 -14.38 22.10 -1.08
C TYR A 175 -14.61 23.61 -1.23
N LYS A 176 -14.21 24.21 -2.34
CA LYS A 176 -14.24 25.66 -2.57
C LYS A 176 -15.62 26.29 -2.48
N ASN A 177 -16.67 25.51 -2.73
CA ASN A 177 -18.06 26.00 -2.72
C ASN A 177 -18.87 25.49 -1.52
N ARG A 178 -18.23 24.88 -0.51
CA ARG A 178 -18.92 24.41 0.69
C ARG A 178 -18.90 25.45 1.79
N THR A 179 -20.04 25.63 2.41
CA THR A 179 -20.19 26.50 3.58
C THR A 179 -19.65 25.82 4.84
N LYS A 180 -19.47 26.61 5.91
CA LYS A 180 -19.13 26.03 7.22
C LYS A 180 -20.20 25.03 7.70
N ALA A 181 -21.48 25.32 7.42
CA ALA A 181 -22.56 24.40 7.79
C ALA A 181 -22.49 23.06 7.06
N ASP A 182 -22.04 23.05 5.80
CA ASP A 182 -21.81 21.80 5.06
C ASP A 182 -20.68 20.97 5.70
N TYR A 183 -19.63 21.63 6.16
CA TYR A 183 -18.54 20.96 6.87
C TYR A 183 -18.98 20.40 8.22
N ASP A 184 -19.72 21.16 9.00
CA ASP A 184 -20.22 20.71 10.29
C ASP A 184 -21.15 19.51 10.11
N SER A 185 -22.04 19.53 9.09
CA SER A 185 -22.92 18.40 8.75
C SER A 185 -22.15 17.15 8.31
N LEU A 186 -21.08 17.31 7.54
CA LEU A 186 -20.22 16.18 7.12
C LEU A 186 -19.45 15.58 8.30
N LYS A 187 -18.99 16.43 9.21
CA LYS A 187 -18.33 15.98 10.44
C LYS A 187 -19.29 15.18 11.32
N GLU A 188 -20.49 15.66 11.54
CA GLU A 188 -21.51 14.94 12.27
C GLU A 188 -21.90 13.61 11.58
N ALA A 189 -22.02 13.61 10.24
CA ALA A 189 -22.30 12.39 9.49
C ALA A 189 -21.16 11.38 9.63
N ARG A 190 -19.91 11.84 9.59
CA ARG A 190 -18.73 11.01 9.82
C ARG A 190 -18.73 10.37 11.21
N GLU A 191 -19.03 11.16 12.25
CA GLU A 191 -19.12 10.67 13.62
C GLU A 191 -20.22 9.60 13.78
N ARG A 192 -21.34 9.72 13.03
CA ARG A 192 -22.41 8.72 13.04
C ARG A 192 -22.08 7.42 12.33
N THR A 193 -21.04 7.37 11.51
CA THR A 193 -20.64 6.14 10.81
C THR A 193 -19.92 5.16 11.71
N ASP A 194 -19.45 5.62 12.87
CA ASP A 194 -18.60 4.85 13.78
C ASP A 194 -17.39 4.19 13.06
N PHE A 195 -16.92 4.87 12.00
CA PHE A 195 -15.84 4.39 11.17
C PHE A 195 -14.52 4.70 11.87
N TRP A 196 -13.75 3.69 12.24
CA TRP A 196 -12.43 3.90 12.80
C TRP A 196 -11.49 4.46 11.72
N GLY A 197 -10.63 5.38 12.07
CA GLY A 197 -9.95 6.24 11.09
C GLY A 197 -10.71 7.53 10.79
N ILE A 198 -11.71 7.82 11.58
CA ILE A 198 -12.60 8.98 11.49
C ILE A 198 -11.87 10.33 11.39
N ASP A 199 -10.65 10.42 11.92
CA ASP A 199 -9.84 11.63 11.90
C ASP A 199 -9.10 11.84 10.56
N ASN A 200 -9.15 10.87 9.66
CA ASN A 200 -8.53 10.98 8.36
C ASN A 200 -9.39 11.77 7.37
N ASP A 201 -8.78 12.70 6.65
CA ASP A 201 -9.46 13.56 5.68
C ASP A 201 -10.11 12.79 4.53
N TRP A 202 -9.56 11.61 4.17
CA TRP A 202 -10.08 10.79 3.09
C TRP A 202 -11.48 10.21 3.39
N VAL A 203 -11.81 10.00 4.66
CA VAL A 203 -13.14 9.52 5.07
C VAL A 203 -14.23 10.48 4.61
N LEU A 204 -13.95 11.78 4.58
CA LEU A 204 -14.90 12.76 4.04
C LEU A 204 -15.15 12.59 2.55
N ASP A 205 -14.13 12.22 1.78
CA ASP A 205 -14.29 11.97 0.34
C ASP A 205 -15.13 10.71 0.09
N PHE A 206 -14.92 9.66 0.89
CA PHE A 206 -15.76 8.46 0.85
C PHE A 206 -17.21 8.78 1.23
N LEU A 207 -17.42 9.54 2.30
CA LEU A 207 -18.75 9.95 2.73
C LEU A 207 -19.46 10.79 1.65
N ILE A 208 -18.76 11.72 1.02
CA ILE A 208 -19.30 12.58 -0.03
C ILE A 208 -19.71 11.78 -1.26
N TYR A 209 -18.91 10.82 -1.63
CA TYR A 209 -19.11 10.04 -2.86
C TYR A 209 -20.06 8.86 -2.65
N TRP A 210 -19.82 8.06 -1.62
CA TRP A 210 -20.54 6.82 -1.37
C TRP A 210 -21.75 6.97 -0.46
N GLY A 211 -21.79 8.01 0.37
CA GLY A 211 -22.83 8.25 1.35
C GLY A 211 -22.62 7.49 2.67
N GLU A 212 -23.39 7.89 3.67
CA GLU A 212 -23.27 7.41 5.05
C GLU A 212 -23.52 5.90 5.18
N GLU A 213 -24.54 5.39 4.51
CA GLU A 213 -24.90 3.98 4.59
C GLU A 213 -23.82 3.05 4.00
N MET A 214 -23.26 3.43 2.87
CA MET A 214 -22.16 2.68 2.25
C MET A 214 -20.90 2.74 3.13
N LEU A 215 -20.61 3.89 3.72
CA LEU A 215 -19.44 4.03 4.60
C LEU A 215 -19.56 3.19 5.87
N LYS A 216 -20.76 3.08 6.46
CA LYS A 216 -21.02 2.16 7.59
C LYS A 216 -20.76 0.71 7.22
N ARG A 217 -21.29 0.28 6.08
CA ARG A 217 -21.08 -1.09 5.58
C ARG A 217 -19.61 -1.36 5.30
N LEU A 218 -18.93 -0.42 4.66
CA LEU A 218 -17.49 -0.53 4.43
C LEU A 218 -16.71 -0.62 5.74
N GLY A 219 -17.05 0.22 6.73
CA GLY A 219 -16.41 0.18 8.04
C GLY A 219 -16.57 -1.17 8.74
N GLN A 220 -17.78 -1.72 8.71
CA GLN A 220 -18.04 -3.05 9.28
C GLN A 220 -17.27 -4.14 8.54
N PHE A 221 -17.25 -4.10 7.20
CA PHE A 221 -16.49 -5.03 6.38
C PHE A 221 -14.99 -5.01 6.73
N LEU A 222 -14.41 -3.82 6.80
CA LEU A 222 -13.00 -3.66 7.13
C LEU A 222 -12.67 -4.17 8.52
N PHE A 223 -13.56 -3.91 9.50
CA PHE A 223 -13.42 -4.43 10.85
C PHE A 223 -13.50 -5.97 10.88
N ASP A 224 -14.49 -6.56 10.21
CA ASP A 224 -14.69 -8.01 10.17
C ASP A 224 -13.51 -8.76 9.50
N HIS A 225 -12.79 -8.08 8.61
CA HIS A 225 -11.63 -8.60 7.90
C HIS A 225 -10.28 -8.11 8.45
N ASN A 226 -10.25 -7.44 9.61
CA ASN A 226 -9.06 -6.92 10.27
C ASN A 226 -8.19 -6.02 9.37
N VAL A 227 -8.82 -5.18 8.54
CA VAL A 227 -8.10 -4.19 7.72
C VAL A 227 -7.86 -2.94 8.55
N GLU A 228 -6.67 -2.80 9.13
CA GLU A 228 -6.39 -1.76 10.13
C GLU A 228 -5.51 -0.62 9.62
N ASP A 229 -4.64 -0.87 8.65
CA ASP A 229 -3.70 0.13 8.16
C ASP A 229 -4.34 1.07 7.13
N LEU A 230 -5.27 1.90 7.60
CA LEU A 230 -6.00 2.85 6.76
C LEU A 230 -5.51 4.28 6.95
N HIS A 231 -4.53 4.66 6.17
CA HIS A 231 -3.99 6.01 6.16
C HIS A 231 -4.03 6.65 4.76
N ASN A 232 -3.65 7.91 4.64
CA ASN A 232 -3.71 8.66 3.38
C ASN A 232 -2.90 8.05 2.23
N GLY A 233 -1.86 7.27 2.54
CA GLY A 233 -1.04 6.56 1.56
C GLY A 233 -1.74 5.36 0.93
N ASN A 234 -2.78 4.82 1.58
CA ASN A 234 -3.52 3.63 1.15
C ASN A 234 -4.83 3.96 0.43
N ILE A 235 -5.00 5.24 0.08
CA ILE A 235 -6.21 5.76 -0.55
C ILE A 235 -5.87 6.36 -1.91
N GLY A 236 -6.72 6.09 -2.88
CA GLY A 236 -6.59 6.64 -4.22
C GLY A 236 -7.93 6.98 -4.87
N TYR A 237 -7.85 7.48 -6.08
CA TYR A 237 -9.02 7.81 -6.90
C TYR A 237 -8.92 7.10 -8.24
N ARG A 238 -9.93 6.32 -8.56
CA ARG A 238 -10.12 5.71 -9.86
C ARG A 238 -11.17 6.51 -10.63
N ASN A 239 -10.75 7.25 -11.66
CA ASN A 239 -11.65 8.13 -12.42
C ASN A 239 -12.46 9.09 -11.52
N GLY A 240 -11.84 9.61 -10.45
CA GLY A 240 -12.50 10.51 -9.51
C GLY A 240 -13.33 9.82 -8.43
N VAL A 241 -13.40 8.49 -8.42
CA VAL A 241 -14.06 7.68 -7.39
C VAL A 241 -13.05 7.32 -6.32
N PRO A 242 -13.27 7.66 -5.04
CA PRO A 242 -12.36 7.29 -3.97
C PRO A 242 -12.42 5.78 -3.73
N CYS A 243 -11.25 5.16 -3.56
CA CYS A 243 -11.10 3.74 -3.31
C CYS A 243 -9.87 3.44 -2.44
N LEU A 244 -9.91 2.31 -1.75
CA LEU A 244 -8.78 1.76 -1.02
C LEU A 244 -7.82 1.11 -2.00
N VAL A 245 -6.52 1.40 -1.86
CA VAL A 245 -5.46 0.94 -2.77
C VAL A 245 -4.56 -0.08 -2.11
N ASP A 246 -4.23 0.14 -0.85
CA ASP A 246 -3.51 -0.80 0.00
C ASP A 246 -4.41 -1.15 1.19
N TYR A 247 -4.90 -2.38 1.20
CA TYR A 247 -5.91 -2.82 2.15
C TYR A 247 -5.64 -4.24 2.69
N SER A 248 -4.40 -4.69 2.56
CA SER A 248 -3.95 -5.87 3.28
C SER A 248 -3.91 -5.56 4.78
N SER A 249 -4.40 -6.49 5.59
CA SER A 249 -4.30 -6.38 7.05
C SER A 249 -2.88 -6.72 7.49
N TYR A 250 -2.35 -5.95 8.45
CA TYR A 250 -1.22 -6.41 9.25
C TYR A 250 -1.77 -7.27 10.39
N ARG A 251 -1.24 -8.48 10.54
CA ARG A 251 -1.35 -9.16 11.82
C ARG A 251 -0.13 -8.76 12.65
N GLU A 252 -0.38 -8.10 13.79
CA GLU A 252 0.61 -8.07 14.88
C GLU A 252 0.72 -9.44 15.53
#